data_9df2da6c10425bacbee45f3f07180d91
#
_entry.id   9df2da6c10425bacbee45f3f07180d91
#
_cell.length_a   1.000
_cell.length_b   1.000
_cell.length_c   1.000
_cell.angle_alpha   90.00
_cell.angle_beta   90.00
_cell.angle_gamma   90.00
#
_symmetry.space_group_name_H-M   'P 1'
#
loop_
_entity.id
_entity.type
_entity.pdbx_description
1 polymer ?
#
loop_
_entity_poly.entity_id
_entity_poly.type
_entity_poly.pdbx_seq_one_letter_code
_entity_poly.pdbx_strand_id
1 'polypeptide(L)'
;MTGFFTLLALSNSAIYSFSVVALIATHGVSFAAANAALTGYLAGSAIGVLLGGWLADRTSHHGNVAAIGFGLAGAIMLLVATLTLPGAALILAMGLAGIIFGMIQPSRDMLVRRAAPPGSAGRVFGIVSTGFNIGGIVGPMLFGWLMDQGSPRWVFGAAVIFMGLTALFGLFEERRDRRRAAP
;
A
#
# COMPACT_ATOMS: atom_id res chain seq x y z
N MET A 1 -0.63 -16.22 1.35
CA MET A 1 0.47 -15.27 1.20
C MET A 1 0.60 -14.66 -0.20
N THR A 2 0.70 -15.44 -1.30
CA THR A 2 0.83 -14.85 -2.65
C THR A 2 -0.25 -13.79 -2.94
N GLY A 3 -1.53 -14.09 -2.68
CA GLY A 3 -2.63 -13.14 -2.91
C GLY A 3 -2.49 -11.82 -2.14
N PHE A 4 -2.03 -11.87 -0.89
CA PHE A 4 -1.74 -10.66 -0.10
C PHE A 4 -0.72 -9.76 -0.79
N PHE A 5 0.40 -10.34 -1.26
CA PHE A 5 1.45 -9.58 -1.94
C PHE A 5 1.06 -9.14 -3.34
N THR A 6 0.19 -9.88 -4.03
CA THR A 6 -0.39 -9.44 -5.31
C THR A 6 -1.28 -8.20 -5.11
N LEU A 7 -2.17 -8.19 -4.12
CA LEU A 7 -3.02 -7.03 -3.80
C LEU A 7 -2.18 -5.82 -3.40
N LEU A 8 -1.14 -6.04 -2.60
CA LEU A 8 -0.20 -5.00 -2.20
C LEU A 8 0.54 -4.41 -3.40
N ALA A 9 1.00 -5.26 -4.32
CA ALA A 9 1.68 -4.83 -5.53
C ALA A 9 0.75 -4.06 -6.47
N LEU A 10 -0.52 -4.46 -6.58
CA LEU A 10 -1.54 -3.71 -7.31
C LEU A 10 -1.74 -2.32 -6.72
N SER A 11 -1.88 -2.20 -5.38
CA SER A 11 -1.97 -0.89 -4.72
C SER A 11 -0.75 -0.02 -5.01
N ASN A 12 0.44 -0.59 -4.95
CA ASN A 12 1.69 0.12 -5.26
C ASN A 12 1.74 0.58 -6.72
N SER A 13 1.34 -0.27 -7.66
CA SER A 13 1.32 0.06 -9.09
C SER A 13 0.43 1.27 -9.38
N ALA A 14 -0.74 1.38 -8.72
CA ALA A 14 -1.60 2.55 -8.83
C ALA A 14 -0.85 3.85 -8.49
N ILE A 15 -0.13 3.83 -7.36
CA ILE A 15 0.52 5.03 -6.83
C ILE A 15 1.81 5.34 -7.59
N TYR A 16 2.71 4.37 -7.75
CA TYR A 16 4.03 4.62 -8.33
C TYR A 16 3.99 4.90 -9.82
N SER A 17 3.10 4.25 -10.56
CA SER A 17 3.08 4.34 -12.02
C SER A 17 2.02 5.28 -12.56
N PHE A 18 0.90 5.44 -11.87
CA PHE A 18 -0.25 6.15 -12.42
C PHE A 18 -0.70 7.37 -11.62
N SER A 19 -0.20 7.61 -10.40
CA SER A 19 -0.68 8.72 -9.57
C SER A 19 -0.49 10.09 -10.23
N VAL A 20 0.65 10.35 -10.87
CA VAL A 20 0.91 11.66 -11.51
C VAL A 20 -0.12 11.95 -12.59
N VAL A 21 -0.34 11.01 -13.51
CA VAL A 21 -1.30 11.18 -14.62
C VAL A 21 -2.72 11.25 -14.08
N ALA A 22 -3.06 10.41 -13.10
CA ALA A 22 -4.37 10.42 -12.47
C ALA A 22 -4.65 11.71 -11.69
N LEU A 23 -3.66 12.27 -10.99
CA LEU A 23 -3.79 13.54 -10.26
C LEU A 23 -4.02 14.71 -11.24
N ILE A 24 -3.30 14.77 -12.34
CA ILE A 24 -3.50 15.79 -13.37
C ILE A 24 -4.91 15.69 -13.95
N ALA A 25 -5.32 14.48 -14.36
CA ALA A 25 -6.61 14.27 -14.98
C ALA A 25 -7.80 14.48 -14.03
N THR A 26 -7.62 14.21 -12.73
CA THR A 26 -8.70 14.29 -11.73
C THR A 26 -8.83 15.66 -11.09
N HIS A 27 -7.69 16.30 -10.79
CA HIS A 27 -7.64 17.56 -10.01
C HIS A 27 -7.27 18.77 -10.86
N GLY A 28 -6.90 18.60 -12.13
CA GLY A 28 -6.47 19.70 -13.00
C GLY A 28 -5.19 20.41 -12.55
N VAL A 29 -4.39 19.76 -11.70
CA VAL A 29 -3.12 20.33 -11.21
C VAL A 29 -2.02 20.25 -12.26
N SER A 30 -1.01 21.12 -12.14
CA SER A 30 0.14 21.10 -13.03
C SER A 30 0.97 19.81 -12.87
N PHE A 31 1.70 19.43 -13.90
CA PHE A 31 2.64 18.28 -13.83
C PHE A 31 3.63 18.42 -12.67
N ALA A 32 4.12 19.65 -12.41
CA ALA A 32 5.04 19.91 -11.31
C ALA A 32 4.40 19.62 -9.95
N ALA A 33 3.14 20.02 -9.74
CA ALA A 33 2.41 19.76 -8.48
C ALA A 33 2.10 18.27 -8.30
N ALA A 34 1.67 17.57 -9.36
CA ALA A 34 1.41 16.14 -9.32
C ALA A 34 2.70 15.34 -9.03
N ASN A 35 3.80 15.72 -9.66
CA ASN A 35 5.10 15.07 -9.43
C ASN A 35 5.64 15.37 -8.03
N ALA A 36 5.45 16.59 -7.51
CA ALA A 36 5.77 16.94 -6.12
C ALA A 36 4.95 16.10 -5.12
N ALA A 37 3.68 15.82 -5.42
CA ALA A 37 2.83 14.96 -4.59
C ALA A 37 3.35 13.50 -4.55
N LEU A 38 3.76 12.94 -5.69
CA LEU A 38 4.40 11.63 -5.74
C LEU A 38 5.74 11.63 -5.00
N THR A 39 6.57 12.66 -5.20
CA THR A 39 7.84 12.80 -4.47
C THR A 39 7.62 12.89 -2.97
N GLY A 40 6.59 13.64 -2.53
CA GLY A 40 6.16 13.70 -1.13
C GLY A 40 5.78 12.34 -0.58
N TYR A 41 5.04 11.54 -1.36
CA TYR A 41 4.69 10.16 -1.00
C TYR A 41 5.94 9.28 -0.82
N LEU A 42 6.87 9.34 -1.77
CA LEU A 42 8.11 8.53 -1.72
C LEU A 42 9.01 8.93 -0.56
N ALA A 43 9.21 10.23 -0.35
CA ALA A 43 9.98 10.77 0.78
C ALA A 43 9.30 10.42 2.12
N GLY A 44 7.98 10.59 2.20
CA GLY A 44 7.17 10.19 3.34
C GLY A 44 7.31 8.70 3.63
N SER A 45 7.27 7.85 2.60
CA SER A 45 7.44 6.40 2.75
C SER A 45 8.82 6.04 3.31
N ALA A 46 9.89 6.71 2.87
CA ALA A 46 11.22 6.48 3.41
C ALA A 46 11.30 6.84 4.91
N ILE A 47 10.74 7.98 5.31
CA ILE A 47 10.62 8.37 6.72
C ILE A 47 9.77 7.35 7.49
N GLY A 48 8.64 6.95 6.89
CA GLY A 48 7.72 5.96 7.45
C GLY A 48 8.39 4.62 7.75
N VAL A 49 9.25 4.12 6.86
CA VAL A 49 10.00 2.87 7.08
C VAL A 49 10.86 2.94 8.34
N LEU A 50 11.55 4.07 8.57
CA LEU A 50 12.36 4.26 9.77
C LEU A 50 11.51 4.27 11.05
N LEU A 51 10.40 5.02 11.03
CA LEU A 51 9.45 5.05 12.15
C LEU A 51 8.79 3.68 12.37
N GLY A 52 8.47 2.99 11.29
CA GLY A 52 7.88 1.66 11.31
C GLY A 52 8.82 0.59 11.85
N GLY A 53 10.13 0.69 11.58
CA GLY A 53 11.14 -0.17 12.18
C GLY A 53 11.14 -0.05 13.70
N TRP A 54 11.21 1.19 14.21
CA TRP A 54 11.14 1.46 15.64
C TRP A 54 9.81 0.95 16.28
N LEU A 55 8.68 1.09 15.58
CA LEU A 55 7.40 0.58 16.05
C LEU A 55 7.35 -0.94 16.03
N ALA A 56 7.89 -1.58 14.99
CA ALA A 56 7.92 -3.04 14.85
C ALA A 56 8.73 -3.72 15.96
N ASP A 57 9.80 -3.09 16.42
CA ASP A 57 10.61 -3.62 17.53
C ASP A 57 9.88 -3.54 18.90
N ARG A 58 8.87 -2.68 19.02
CA ARG A 58 8.12 -2.45 20.26
C ARG A 58 6.74 -3.11 20.32
N THR A 59 6.29 -3.70 19.23
CA THR A 59 5.00 -4.35 19.17
C THR A 59 5.10 -5.83 18.85
N SER A 60 4.22 -6.62 19.44
CA SER A 60 4.01 -8.03 19.06
C SER A 60 2.82 -8.21 18.10
N HIS A 61 2.05 -7.12 17.87
CA HIS A 61 0.77 -7.14 17.13
C HIS A 61 0.94 -6.59 15.70
N HIS A 62 1.85 -7.16 14.94
CA HIS A 62 2.21 -6.66 13.61
C HIS A 62 1.03 -6.65 12.62
N GLY A 63 0.08 -7.59 12.73
CA GLY A 63 -1.12 -7.62 11.90
C GLY A 63 -2.06 -6.44 12.17
N ASN A 64 -2.23 -6.06 13.44
CA ASN A 64 -3.04 -4.89 13.81
C ASN A 64 -2.41 -3.60 13.28
N VAL A 65 -1.07 -3.46 13.41
CA VAL A 65 -0.34 -2.31 12.86
C VAL A 65 -0.55 -2.22 11.34
N ALA A 66 -0.40 -3.34 10.65
CA ALA A 66 -0.63 -3.39 9.20
C ALA A 66 -2.07 -3.03 8.83
N ALA A 67 -3.06 -3.59 9.54
CA ALA A 67 -4.47 -3.34 9.25
C ALA A 67 -4.88 -1.89 9.49
N ILE A 68 -4.48 -1.30 10.62
CA ILE A 68 -4.74 0.10 10.94
C ILE A 68 -4.04 1.01 9.92
N GLY A 69 -2.79 0.73 9.61
CA GLY A 69 -2.01 1.51 8.66
C GLY A 69 -2.61 1.47 7.25
N PHE A 70 -2.99 0.29 6.73
CA PHE A 70 -3.68 0.19 5.43
C PHE A 70 -5.04 0.87 5.45
N GLY A 71 -5.80 0.80 6.55
CA GLY A 71 -7.06 1.51 6.71
C GLY A 71 -6.88 3.03 6.66
N LEU A 72 -5.90 3.58 7.38
CA LEU A 72 -5.60 5.01 7.39
C LEU A 72 -5.07 5.49 6.03
N ALA A 73 -4.12 4.77 5.43
CA ALA A 73 -3.61 5.10 4.10
C ALA A 73 -4.72 5.03 3.06
N GLY A 74 -5.58 4.01 3.13
CA GLY A 74 -6.76 3.87 2.28
C GLY A 74 -7.75 5.01 2.44
N ALA A 75 -8.00 5.47 3.68
CA ALA A 75 -8.87 6.61 3.95
C ALA A 75 -8.32 7.91 3.30
N ILE A 76 -7.01 8.16 3.39
CA ILE A 76 -6.38 9.30 2.73
C ILE A 76 -6.48 9.17 1.20
N MET A 77 -6.24 7.99 0.65
CA MET A 77 -6.40 7.76 -0.79
C MET A 77 -7.86 7.92 -1.25
N LEU A 78 -8.82 7.55 -0.40
CA LEU A 78 -10.23 7.78 -0.67
C LEU A 78 -10.57 9.29 -0.71
N LEU A 79 -10.01 10.08 0.20
CA LEU A 79 -10.14 11.54 0.17
C LEU A 79 -9.55 12.11 -1.14
N VAL A 80 -8.38 11.64 -1.55
CA VAL A 80 -7.76 12.03 -2.83
C VAL A 80 -8.62 11.61 -4.03
N ALA A 81 -9.28 10.45 -3.97
CA ALA A 81 -10.15 9.97 -5.05
C ALA A 81 -11.46 10.77 -5.17
N THR A 82 -12.02 11.23 -4.05
CA THR A 82 -13.39 11.78 -3.99
C THR A 82 -13.44 13.31 -3.97
N LEU A 83 -12.48 13.96 -3.32
CA LEU A 83 -12.44 15.42 -3.16
C LEU A 83 -11.51 16.06 -4.21
N THR A 84 -11.89 17.21 -4.70
CA THR A 84 -11.01 18.06 -5.51
C THR A 84 -10.11 18.88 -4.59
N LEU A 85 -8.84 18.47 -4.47
CA LEU A 85 -7.87 19.08 -3.58
C LEU A 85 -6.94 20.03 -4.34
N PRO A 86 -6.58 21.20 -3.78
CA PRO A 86 -5.54 22.05 -4.34
C PRO A 86 -4.16 21.35 -4.24
N GLY A 87 -3.22 21.75 -5.11
CA GLY A 87 -1.91 21.09 -5.22
C GLY A 87 -1.15 20.95 -3.89
N ALA A 88 -1.18 21.98 -3.03
CA ALA A 88 -0.54 21.90 -1.71
C ALA A 88 -1.18 20.83 -0.80
N ALA A 89 -2.51 20.73 -0.80
CA ALA A 89 -3.21 19.70 -0.03
C ALA A 89 -2.94 18.28 -0.58
N LEU A 90 -2.80 18.12 -1.89
CA LEU A 90 -2.40 16.86 -2.51
C LEU A 90 -1.00 16.43 -2.08
N ILE A 91 -0.03 17.37 -2.06
CA ILE A 91 1.33 17.07 -1.61
C ILE A 91 1.33 16.59 -0.16
N LEU A 92 0.59 17.28 0.72
CA LEU A 92 0.47 16.90 2.13
C LEU A 92 -0.25 15.56 2.32
N ALA A 93 -1.37 15.34 1.64
CA ALA A 93 -2.12 14.10 1.72
C ALA A 93 -1.31 12.91 1.23
N MET A 94 -0.66 13.04 0.07
CA MET A 94 0.21 12.00 -0.48
C MET A 94 1.42 11.75 0.42
N GLY A 95 2.06 12.79 0.95
CA GLY A 95 3.18 12.66 1.89
C GLY A 95 2.78 11.90 3.15
N LEU A 96 1.64 12.26 3.75
CA LEU A 96 1.10 11.59 4.94
C LEU A 96 0.75 10.13 4.65
N ALA A 97 0.09 9.85 3.52
CA ALA A 97 -0.18 8.50 3.09
C ALA A 97 1.10 7.68 2.89
N GLY A 98 2.15 8.31 2.34
CA GLY A 98 3.47 7.70 2.21
C GLY A 98 4.08 7.33 3.56
N ILE A 99 4.05 8.24 4.55
CA ILE A 99 4.54 7.96 5.91
C ILE A 99 3.83 6.74 6.49
N ILE A 100 2.50 6.73 6.46
CA ILE A 100 1.70 5.63 7.00
C ILE A 100 2.01 4.33 6.26
N PHE A 101 2.08 4.36 4.95
CA PHE A 101 2.39 3.18 4.13
C PHE A 101 3.81 2.64 4.43
N GLY A 102 4.79 3.54 4.58
CA GLY A 102 6.16 3.17 4.97
C GLY A 102 6.21 2.52 6.34
N MET A 103 5.45 3.02 7.33
CA MET A 103 5.38 2.46 8.68
C MET A 103 4.88 1.01 8.72
N ILE A 104 4.08 0.60 7.75
CA ILE A 104 3.54 -0.77 7.69
C ILE A 104 4.62 -1.77 7.24
N GLN A 105 5.57 -1.36 6.42
CA GLN A 105 6.50 -2.27 5.74
C GLN A 105 7.30 -3.17 6.70
N PRO A 106 7.95 -2.67 7.77
CA PRO A 106 8.67 -3.53 8.71
C PRO A 106 7.76 -4.54 9.42
N SER A 107 6.57 -4.10 9.86
CA SER A 107 5.60 -5.00 10.50
C SER A 107 5.12 -6.10 9.55
N ARG A 108 4.87 -5.77 8.28
CA ARG A 108 4.53 -6.74 7.24
C ARG A 108 5.66 -7.76 7.02
N ASP A 109 6.90 -7.31 6.97
CA ASP A 109 8.05 -8.19 6.77
C ASP A 109 8.27 -9.14 7.96
N MET A 110 7.95 -8.69 9.18
CA MET A 110 7.93 -9.54 10.37
C MET A 110 6.85 -10.61 10.31
N LEU A 111 5.65 -10.31 9.75
CA LEU A 111 4.61 -11.33 9.52
C LEU A 111 5.10 -12.42 8.55
N VAL A 112 5.78 -12.04 7.48
CA VAL A 112 6.38 -12.98 6.52
C VAL A 112 7.41 -13.88 7.20
N ARG A 113 8.31 -13.29 7.99
CA ARG A 113 9.34 -14.04 8.71
C ARG A 113 8.77 -15.06 9.69
N ARG A 114 7.73 -14.67 10.44
CA ARG A 114 7.05 -15.56 11.41
C ARG A 114 6.33 -16.72 10.73
N ALA A 115 5.81 -16.52 9.53
CA ALA A 115 5.13 -17.56 8.77
C ALA A 115 6.09 -18.54 8.08
N ALA A 116 7.40 -18.25 8.05
CA ALA A 116 8.42 -19.09 7.43
C ALA A 116 8.88 -20.20 8.41
N PRO A 117 8.75 -21.51 8.07
CA PRO A 117 9.35 -22.58 8.85
C PRO A 117 10.87 -22.41 8.95
N PRO A 118 11.52 -22.93 10.01
CA PRO A 118 12.97 -22.86 10.15
C PRO A 118 13.68 -23.41 8.90
N GLY A 119 14.64 -22.66 8.36
CA GLY A 119 15.42 -23.04 7.18
C GLY A 119 14.73 -22.81 5.83
N SER A 120 13.46 -22.34 5.78
CA SER A 120 12.71 -22.16 4.55
C SER A 120 12.49 -20.69 4.13
N ALA A 121 13.25 -19.76 4.70
CA ALA A 121 13.11 -18.32 4.43
C ALA A 121 13.18 -18.00 2.92
N GLY A 122 14.12 -18.59 2.19
CA GLY A 122 14.24 -18.39 0.74
C GLY A 122 13.00 -18.82 -0.05
N ARG A 123 12.36 -19.95 0.33
CA ARG A 123 11.12 -20.42 -0.32
C ARG A 123 9.97 -19.44 -0.09
N VAL A 124 9.84 -18.91 1.13
CA VAL A 124 8.78 -17.94 1.45
C VAL A 124 9.01 -16.62 0.73
N PHE A 125 10.24 -16.14 0.66
CA PHE A 125 10.58 -14.96 -0.14
C PHE A 125 10.33 -15.17 -1.65
N GLY A 126 10.54 -16.37 -2.18
CA GLY A 126 10.16 -16.72 -3.55
C GLY A 126 8.65 -16.59 -3.80
N ILE A 127 7.82 -17.08 -2.87
CA ILE A 127 6.35 -16.97 -2.93
C ILE A 127 5.91 -15.50 -2.86
N VAL A 128 6.52 -14.71 -1.98
CA VAL A 128 6.27 -13.27 -1.85
C VAL A 128 6.62 -12.54 -3.15
N SER A 129 7.81 -12.80 -3.70
CA SER A 129 8.28 -12.21 -4.95
C SER A 129 7.36 -12.56 -6.13
N THR A 130 6.84 -13.79 -6.18
CA THR A 130 5.85 -14.19 -7.19
C THR A 130 4.58 -13.34 -7.10
N GLY A 131 4.08 -13.08 -5.89
CA GLY A 131 2.93 -12.20 -5.68
C GLY A 131 3.21 -10.77 -6.18
N PHE A 132 4.37 -10.21 -5.85
CA PHE A 132 4.79 -8.90 -6.35
C PHE A 132 4.90 -8.85 -7.88
N ASN A 133 5.47 -9.88 -8.50
CA ASN A 133 5.61 -9.94 -9.96
C ASN A 133 4.24 -10.01 -10.66
N ILE A 134 3.31 -10.83 -10.15
CA ILE A 134 1.94 -10.90 -10.69
C ILE A 134 1.27 -9.52 -10.61
N GLY A 135 1.31 -8.86 -9.46
CA GLY A 135 0.74 -7.52 -9.30
C GLY A 135 1.44 -6.47 -10.15
N GLY A 136 2.77 -6.59 -10.32
CA GLY A 136 3.57 -5.71 -11.18
C GLY A 136 3.24 -5.84 -12.67
N ILE A 137 2.82 -7.01 -13.13
CA ILE A 137 2.37 -7.24 -14.52
C ILE A 137 0.91 -6.80 -14.68
N VAL A 138 0.03 -7.23 -13.79
CA VAL A 138 -1.42 -6.97 -13.89
C VAL A 138 -1.73 -5.49 -13.61
N GLY A 139 -0.99 -4.85 -12.69
CA GLY A 139 -1.22 -3.47 -12.29
C GLY A 139 -1.22 -2.48 -13.46
N PRO A 140 -0.15 -2.38 -14.25
CA PRO A 140 -0.10 -1.49 -15.40
C PRO A 140 -1.20 -1.75 -16.44
N MET A 141 -1.58 -3.01 -16.65
CA MET A 141 -2.69 -3.36 -17.57
C MET A 141 -4.03 -2.83 -17.02
N LEU A 142 -4.31 -3.06 -15.74
CA LEU A 142 -5.55 -2.64 -15.10
C LEU A 142 -5.66 -1.11 -15.06
N PHE A 143 -4.62 -0.44 -14.58
CA PHE A 143 -4.64 1.02 -14.40
C PHE A 143 -4.53 1.77 -15.73
N GLY A 144 -3.80 1.24 -16.71
CA GLY A 144 -3.80 1.73 -18.08
C GLY A 144 -5.20 1.66 -18.69
N TRP A 145 -5.86 0.52 -18.58
CA TRP A 145 -7.24 0.35 -19.04
C TRP A 145 -8.21 1.34 -18.36
N LEU A 146 -8.10 1.55 -17.02
CA LEU A 146 -8.93 2.52 -16.30
C LEU A 146 -8.69 3.96 -16.80
N MET A 147 -7.46 4.31 -17.12
CA MET A 147 -7.11 5.61 -17.68
C MET A 147 -7.69 5.78 -19.10
N ASP A 148 -7.60 4.76 -19.94
CA ASP A 148 -8.12 4.76 -21.32
C ASP A 148 -9.65 4.86 -21.36
N GLN A 149 -10.34 4.33 -20.33
CA GLN A 149 -11.80 4.48 -20.15
C GLN A 149 -12.21 5.89 -19.65
N GLY A 150 -11.28 6.83 -19.52
CA GLY A 150 -11.56 8.17 -19.03
C GLY A 150 -11.98 8.22 -17.54
N SER A 151 -11.58 7.24 -16.76
CA SER A 151 -11.96 7.10 -15.35
C SER A 151 -10.77 7.21 -14.39
N PRO A 152 -9.98 8.31 -14.42
CA PRO A 152 -8.73 8.43 -13.66
C PRO A 152 -8.91 8.38 -12.14
N ARG A 153 -10.08 8.76 -11.62
CA ARG A 153 -10.41 8.65 -10.19
C ARG A 153 -10.36 7.21 -9.69
N TRP A 154 -10.69 6.24 -10.55
CA TRP A 154 -10.67 4.82 -10.20
C TRP A 154 -9.26 4.26 -10.02
N VAL A 155 -8.21 4.96 -10.44
CA VAL A 155 -6.83 4.60 -10.09
C VAL A 155 -6.66 4.62 -8.56
N PHE A 156 -7.10 5.69 -7.90
CA PHE A 156 -7.07 5.78 -6.44
C PHE A 156 -8.16 4.92 -5.79
N GLY A 157 -9.36 4.85 -6.37
CA GLY A 157 -10.46 4.00 -5.88
C GLY A 157 -10.09 2.52 -5.85
N ALA A 158 -9.48 2.00 -6.91
CA ALA A 158 -9.00 0.63 -6.94
C ALA A 158 -7.84 0.40 -5.95
N ALA A 159 -6.92 1.37 -5.80
CA ALA A 159 -5.88 1.30 -4.77
C ALA A 159 -6.48 1.15 -3.37
N VAL A 160 -7.53 1.91 -3.05
CA VAL A 160 -8.27 1.82 -1.76
C VAL A 160 -8.87 0.43 -1.58
N ILE A 161 -9.51 -0.11 -2.62
CA ILE A 161 -10.09 -1.47 -2.57
C ILE A 161 -8.99 -2.50 -2.29
N PHE A 162 -7.86 -2.44 -3.01
CA PHE A 162 -6.76 -3.37 -2.80
C PHE A 162 -6.11 -3.21 -1.43
N MET A 163 -5.96 -1.98 -0.91
CA MET A 163 -5.49 -1.73 0.46
C MET A 163 -6.45 -2.31 1.50
N GLY A 164 -7.77 -2.12 1.31
CA GLY A 164 -8.79 -2.68 2.17
C GLY A 164 -8.78 -4.21 2.20
N LEU A 165 -8.68 -4.84 1.03
CA LEU A 165 -8.54 -6.29 0.93
C LEU A 165 -7.25 -6.79 1.59
N THR A 166 -6.13 -6.07 1.41
CA THR A 166 -4.85 -6.40 2.04
C THR A 166 -4.95 -6.30 3.57
N ALA A 167 -5.62 -5.27 4.09
CA ALA A 167 -5.88 -5.13 5.53
C ALA A 167 -6.73 -6.28 6.08
N LEU A 168 -7.80 -6.66 5.38
CA LEU A 168 -8.65 -7.77 5.76
C LEU A 168 -7.88 -9.10 5.79
N PHE A 169 -7.08 -9.37 4.76
CA PHE A 169 -6.23 -10.57 4.74
C PHE A 169 -5.25 -10.61 5.92
N GLY A 170 -4.60 -9.49 6.24
CA GLY A 170 -3.71 -9.38 7.40
C GLY A 170 -4.40 -9.69 8.72
N LEU A 171 -5.62 -9.16 8.93
CA LEU A 171 -6.44 -9.43 10.12
C LEU A 171 -6.88 -10.90 10.21
N PHE A 172 -7.25 -11.51 9.08
CA PHE A 172 -7.66 -12.93 9.06
C PHE A 172 -6.48 -13.84 9.41
N GLU A 173 -5.28 -13.58 8.89
CA GLU A 173 -4.09 -14.36 9.21
C GLU A 173 -3.74 -14.23 10.70
N GLU A 174 -3.75 -13.03 11.28
CA GLU A 174 -3.46 -12.84 12.70
C GLU A 174 -4.48 -13.53 13.61
N ARG A 175 -5.77 -13.45 13.27
CA ARG A 175 -6.82 -14.15 14.04
C ARG A 175 -6.67 -15.68 13.98
N ARG A 176 -6.26 -16.20 12.83
CA ARG A 176 -6.02 -17.63 12.63
C ARG A 176 -4.83 -18.12 13.46
N ASP A 177 -3.77 -17.32 13.52
CA ASP A 177 -2.56 -17.66 14.29
C ASP A 177 -2.84 -17.62 15.78
N ARG A 178 -3.59 -16.64 16.27
CA ARG A 178 -4.05 -16.59 17.68
C ARG A 178 -4.90 -17.81 18.07
N ARG A 179 -5.78 -18.28 17.18
CA ARG A 179 -6.60 -19.48 17.43
C ARG A 179 -5.78 -20.76 17.46
N ARG A 180 -4.66 -20.81 16.76
CA ARG A 180 -3.74 -21.96 16.76
C ARG A 180 -2.78 -21.97 17.95
N ALA A 181 -2.53 -20.80 18.54
CA ALA A 181 -1.68 -20.65 19.72
C ALA A 181 -2.47 -20.74 21.04
N ALA A 182 -3.80 -20.78 21.00
CA ALA A 182 -4.64 -21.04 22.17
C ALA A 182 -4.59 -22.54 22.48
N PRO A 183 -4.30 -22.96 23.76
CA PRO A 183 -4.16 -24.33 24.19
C PRO A 183 -5.45 -25.13 24.04
#